data_2a537c96b70840cca1268c60634702eb
#
_entry.id   2a537c96b70840cca1268c60634702eb
#
_cell.length_a   1.000
_cell.length_b   1.000
_cell.length_c   1.000
_cell.angle_alpha   90.00
_cell.angle_beta   90.00
_cell.angle_gamma   90.00
#
_symmetry.space_group_name_H-M   'P 1'
#
loop_
_entity.id
_entity.type
_entity.pdbx_description
1 polymer ?
#
loop_
_entity_poly.entity_id
_entity_poly.type
_entity_poly.pdbx_seq_one_letter_code
_entity_poly.pdbx_strand_id
1 'polypeptide(L)'
;MTNTILERKDCGLRAFACETPQFKTARLSAHLVLPLTTPEAAAAHAVVPNISARATREYPDYTAFGKRLAELYGASVHAGVSRIGDSQILTLAASGIANRYAFGGEDVQAALAEILESIVFTPLFDENGLFPEDGFRQEQRQLLETLDAEFNEKRIYAKRRCTELMFAGEPAGIPQSGTREAIRTVT
;
A
#
# COMPACT_ATOMS: atom_id res chain seq x y z
N MET A 1 -29.34 -8.33 5.17
CA MET A 1 -29.11 -6.88 4.95
C MET A 1 -28.34 -6.76 3.64
N THR A 2 -28.85 -6.04 2.67
CA THR A 2 -28.23 -5.91 1.36
C THR A 2 -27.21 -4.77 1.45
N ASN A 3 -25.92 -5.07 1.31
CA ASN A 3 -24.92 -4.04 1.22
C ASN A 3 -25.06 -3.33 -0.12
N THR A 4 -25.24 -2.02 -0.11
CA THR A 4 -25.32 -1.23 -1.34
C THR A 4 -23.90 -0.85 -1.74
N ILE A 5 -23.50 -1.25 -2.95
CA ILE A 5 -22.23 -0.82 -3.55
C ILE A 5 -22.56 0.33 -4.49
N LEU A 6 -21.99 1.50 -4.20
CA LEU A 6 -22.06 2.68 -5.07
C LEU A 6 -20.79 2.72 -5.90
N GLU A 7 -20.92 2.82 -7.21
CA GLU A 7 -19.79 3.03 -8.13
C GLU A 7 -19.86 4.44 -8.71
N ARG A 8 -18.74 5.16 -8.70
CA ARG A 8 -18.58 6.43 -9.37
C ARG A 8 -17.33 6.40 -10.25
N LYS A 9 -17.44 6.93 -11.46
CA LYS A 9 -16.30 7.09 -12.40
C LYS A 9 -16.16 8.57 -12.71
N ASP A 10 -14.96 9.09 -12.50
CA ASP A 10 -14.64 10.47 -12.81
C ASP A 10 -13.13 10.60 -13.08
N CYS A 11 -12.74 11.39 -14.07
CA CYS A 11 -11.34 11.70 -14.40
C CYS A 11 -10.38 10.48 -14.44
N GLY A 12 -10.87 9.34 -14.92
CA GLY A 12 -10.08 8.09 -14.95
C GLY A 12 -10.04 7.31 -13.64
N LEU A 13 -10.62 7.84 -12.57
CA LEU A 13 -10.76 7.15 -11.29
C LEU A 13 -12.07 6.35 -11.24
N ARG A 14 -12.01 5.20 -10.59
CA ARG A 14 -13.19 4.41 -10.24
C ARG A 14 -13.26 4.34 -8.72
N ALA A 15 -14.30 4.90 -8.14
CA ALA A 15 -14.55 4.85 -6.70
C ALA A 15 -15.70 3.90 -6.39
N PHE A 16 -15.52 3.11 -5.35
CA PHE A 16 -16.53 2.20 -4.82
C PHE A 16 -16.77 2.51 -3.35
N ALA A 17 -18.01 2.62 -2.95
CA ALA A 17 -18.38 2.76 -1.56
C ALA A 17 -19.34 1.62 -1.17
N CYS A 18 -19.07 0.99 -0.03
CA CYS A 18 -19.92 -0.05 0.54
C CYS A 18 -20.23 0.32 1.98
N GLU A 19 -21.46 0.70 2.25
CA GLU A 19 -21.93 0.96 3.60
C GLU A 19 -22.44 -0.33 4.24
N THR A 20 -21.89 -0.66 5.41
CA THR A 20 -22.32 -1.82 6.19
C THR A 20 -22.34 -1.52 7.69
N PRO A 21 -23.45 -1.83 8.40
CA PRO A 21 -23.50 -1.66 9.85
C PRO A 21 -22.79 -2.77 10.63
N GLN A 22 -22.28 -3.80 9.96
CA GLN A 22 -21.68 -4.97 10.60
C GLN A 22 -20.34 -4.68 11.27
N PHE A 23 -19.57 -3.70 10.73
CA PHE A 23 -18.24 -3.38 11.22
C PHE A 23 -18.24 -2.08 12.03
N LYS A 24 -17.42 -2.07 13.08
CA LYS A 24 -17.18 -0.89 13.91
C LYS A 24 -16.12 0.04 13.31
N THR A 25 -15.43 -0.40 12.27
CA THR A 25 -14.36 0.32 11.60
C THR A 25 -14.77 0.76 10.20
N ALA A 26 -14.20 1.87 9.77
CA ALA A 26 -14.21 2.31 8.38
C ALA A 26 -12.82 2.06 7.78
N ARG A 27 -12.78 1.73 6.50
CA ARG A 27 -11.54 1.55 5.73
C ARG A 27 -11.69 2.30 4.41
N LEU A 28 -10.72 3.12 4.10
CA LEU A 28 -10.54 3.77 2.80
C LEU A 28 -9.28 3.17 2.17
N SER A 29 -9.32 2.90 0.87
CA SER A 29 -8.15 2.38 0.17
C SER A 29 -8.06 2.92 -1.24
N ALA A 30 -6.84 3.21 -1.66
CA ALA A 30 -6.47 3.51 -3.03
C ALA A 30 -5.70 2.32 -3.62
N HIS A 31 -6.04 1.95 -4.84
CA HIS A 31 -5.42 0.85 -5.56
C HIS A 31 -4.93 1.35 -6.91
N LEU A 32 -3.62 1.27 -7.13
CA LEU A 32 -3.02 1.56 -8.42
C LEU A 32 -2.77 0.22 -9.13
N VAL A 33 -3.40 0.07 -10.29
CA VAL A 33 -3.29 -1.15 -11.12
C VAL A 33 -2.26 -0.89 -12.20
N LEU A 34 -1.14 -1.59 -12.14
CA LEU A 34 -0.02 -1.43 -13.07
C LEU A 34 0.22 -2.74 -13.82
N PRO A 35 0.61 -2.70 -15.10
CA PRO A 35 1.00 -3.91 -15.81
C PRO A 35 2.29 -4.47 -15.19
N LEU A 36 2.33 -5.78 -15.04
CA LEU A 36 3.52 -6.50 -14.58
C LEU A 36 4.36 -6.83 -15.80
N THR A 37 5.44 -6.09 -16.03
CA THR A 37 6.23 -6.18 -17.27
C THR A 37 7.58 -6.85 -17.08
N THR A 38 8.35 -6.42 -16.08
CA THR A 38 9.68 -6.95 -15.76
C THR A 38 9.88 -7.06 -14.24
N PRO A 39 10.82 -7.91 -13.78
CA PRO A 39 11.16 -7.98 -12.37
C PRO A 39 11.67 -6.64 -11.79
N GLU A 40 12.37 -5.83 -12.60
CA GLU A 40 12.89 -4.52 -12.21
C GLU A 40 11.77 -3.52 -11.99
N ALA A 41 10.81 -3.46 -12.92
CA ALA A 41 9.61 -2.61 -12.76
C ALA A 41 8.80 -3.04 -11.53
N ALA A 42 8.62 -4.36 -11.35
CA ALA A 42 7.92 -4.89 -10.17
C ALA A 42 8.61 -4.52 -8.86
N ALA A 43 9.95 -4.55 -8.83
CA ALA A 43 10.74 -4.18 -7.67
C ALA A 43 10.63 -2.67 -7.36
N ALA A 44 10.76 -1.82 -8.40
CA ALA A 44 10.61 -0.38 -8.24
C ALA A 44 9.23 -0.01 -7.69
N HIS A 45 8.18 -0.56 -8.27
CA HIS A 45 6.82 -0.33 -7.80
C HIS A 45 6.58 -0.85 -6.37
N ALA A 46 7.24 -1.94 -5.96
CA ALA A 46 7.03 -2.56 -4.65
C ALA A 46 7.51 -1.69 -3.49
N VAL A 47 8.48 -0.81 -3.70
CA VAL A 47 8.99 0.12 -2.69
C VAL A 47 8.02 1.28 -2.46
N VAL A 48 7.35 1.74 -3.53
CA VAL A 48 6.55 2.98 -3.52
C VAL A 48 5.47 3.03 -2.43
N PRO A 49 4.59 2.04 -2.24
CA PRO A 49 3.53 2.14 -1.24
C PRO A 49 4.07 2.35 0.18
N ASN A 50 5.09 1.59 0.54
CA ASN A 50 5.64 1.62 1.89
C ASN A 50 6.34 2.95 2.18
N ILE A 51 7.16 3.45 1.25
CA ILE A 51 7.84 4.72 1.43
C ILE A 51 6.87 5.91 1.43
N SER A 52 5.82 5.87 0.59
CA SER A 52 4.77 6.90 0.59
C SER A 52 3.99 6.93 1.90
N ALA A 53 3.73 5.76 2.50
CA ALA A 53 3.03 5.65 3.78
C ALA A 53 3.91 6.00 5.00
N ARG A 54 5.21 6.21 4.82
CA ARG A 54 6.14 6.50 5.89
C ARG A 54 6.14 7.97 6.33
N ALA A 55 6.09 8.86 5.35
CA ALA A 55 6.09 10.30 5.58
C ALA A 55 5.40 11.03 4.42
N THR A 56 4.72 12.11 4.73
CA THR A 56 4.06 12.98 3.76
C THR A 56 4.54 14.42 3.96
N ARG A 57 4.21 15.29 3.03
CA ARG A 57 4.52 16.71 3.20
C ARG A 57 3.89 17.29 4.47
N GLU A 58 2.70 16.82 4.85
CA GLU A 58 2.00 17.26 6.05
C GLU A 58 2.59 16.64 7.33
N TYR A 59 3.04 15.39 7.24
CA TYR A 59 3.64 14.63 8.34
C TYR A 59 5.04 14.15 7.93
N PRO A 60 6.04 15.04 7.93
CA PRO A 60 7.40 14.72 7.44
C PRO A 60 8.18 13.81 8.40
N ASP A 61 7.71 13.65 9.61
CA ASP A 61 8.31 12.81 10.65
C ASP A 61 7.37 11.67 11.03
N TYR A 62 7.92 10.47 11.09
CA TYR A 62 7.22 9.25 11.49
C TYR A 62 6.55 9.37 12.86
N THR A 63 7.18 10.09 13.80
CA THR A 63 6.64 10.31 15.15
C THR A 63 5.39 11.21 15.11
N ALA A 64 5.45 12.29 14.33
CA ALA A 64 4.32 13.20 14.14
C ALA A 64 3.15 12.48 13.46
N PHE A 65 3.44 11.66 12.46
CA PHE A 65 2.44 10.86 11.79
C PHE A 65 1.81 9.81 12.73
N GLY A 66 2.65 9.09 13.48
CA GLY A 66 2.17 8.14 14.49
C GLY A 66 1.32 8.77 15.58
N LYS A 67 1.67 10.00 16.02
CA LYS A 67 0.87 10.78 16.96
C LYS A 67 -0.51 11.11 16.37
N ARG A 68 -0.56 11.57 15.11
CA ARG A 68 -1.83 11.86 14.43
C ARG A 68 -2.74 10.62 14.35
N LEU A 69 -2.17 9.46 14.00
CA LEU A 69 -2.91 8.19 13.97
C LEU A 69 -3.43 7.78 15.36
N ALA A 70 -2.65 8.01 16.40
CA ALA A 70 -3.06 7.75 17.78
C ALA A 70 -4.21 8.67 18.22
N GLU A 71 -4.17 9.96 17.88
CA GLU A 71 -5.24 10.92 18.12
C GLU A 71 -6.54 10.52 17.41
N LEU A 72 -6.45 9.83 16.29
CA LEU A 72 -7.61 9.27 15.57
C LEU A 72 -8.01 7.88 16.09
N TYR A 73 -8.02 7.71 17.41
CA TYR A 73 -8.42 6.47 18.10
C TYR A 73 -7.58 5.25 17.71
N GLY A 74 -6.30 5.45 17.44
CA GLY A 74 -5.41 4.39 17.01
C GLY A 74 -5.68 3.95 15.56
N ALA A 75 -5.99 4.89 14.69
CA ALA A 75 -6.09 4.63 13.26
C ALA A 75 -4.81 3.99 12.73
N SER A 76 -4.92 3.23 11.66
CA SER A 76 -3.80 2.53 11.04
C SER A 76 -3.72 2.80 9.56
N VAL A 77 -2.49 2.85 9.05
CA VAL A 77 -2.20 2.90 7.62
C VAL A 77 -1.62 1.55 7.19
N HIS A 78 -2.05 1.08 6.04
CA HIS A 78 -1.55 -0.14 5.41
C HIS A 78 -1.04 0.20 4.02
N ALA A 79 0.13 -0.28 3.72
CA ALA A 79 0.75 -0.18 2.40
C ALA A 79 1.22 -1.57 1.95
N GLY A 80 1.24 -1.81 0.65
CA GLY A 80 1.73 -3.09 0.14
C GLY A 80 1.43 -3.31 -1.32
N VAL A 81 1.94 -4.42 -1.83
CA VAL A 81 1.72 -4.86 -3.20
C VAL A 81 1.10 -6.25 -3.24
N SER A 82 0.31 -6.48 -4.25
CA SER A 82 -0.25 -7.80 -4.58
C SER A 82 -0.26 -7.99 -6.09
N ARG A 83 -0.55 -9.21 -6.52
CA ARG A 83 -0.66 -9.55 -7.93
C ARG A 83 -2.03 -10.15 -8.22
N ILE A 84 -2.66 -9.70 -9.29
CA ILE A 84 -3.89 -10.27 -9.84
C ILE A 84 -3.69 -10.47 -11.34
N GLY A 85 -3.58 -11.71 -11.78
CA GLY A 85 -3.24 -12.03 -13.17
C GLY A 85 -1.90 -11.41 -13.56
N ASP A 86 -1.91 -10.63 -14.64
CA ASP A 86 -0.75 -9.95 -15.20
C ASP A 86 -0.57 -8.51 -14.66
N SER A 87 -1.28 -8.18 -13.61
CA SER A 87 -1.24 -6.84 -13.02
C SER A 87 -0.66 -6.87 -11.60
N GLN A 88 0.16 -5.90 -11.30
CA GLN A 88 0.61 -5.55 -9.97
C GLN A 88 -0.32 -4.49 -9.39
N ILE A 89 -0.78 -4.70 -8.18
CA ILE A 89 -1.71 -3.81 -7.47
C ILE A 89 -0.96 -3.19 -6.30
N LEU A 90 -0.73 -1.89 -6.37
CA LEU A 90 -0.22 -1.12 -5.24
C LEU A 90 -1.41 -0.68 -4.40
N THR A 91 -1.37 -0.99 -3.13
CA THR A 91 -2.46 -0.68 -2.20
C THR A 91 -1.95 0.26 -1.11
N LEU A 92 -2.68 1.36 -0.93
CA LEU A 92 -2.56 2.27 0.20
C LEU A 92 -3.91 2.34 0.89
N ALA A 93 -3.96 2.20 2.20
CA ALA A 93 -5.22 2.21 2.92
C ALA A 93 -5.08 2.86 4.30
N ALA A 94 -6.12 3.56 4.71
CA ALA A 94 -6.29 4.08 6.06
C ALA A 94 -7.53 3.42 6.70
N SER A 95 -7.43 3.05 7.96
CA SER A 95 -8.51 2.40 8.70
C SER A 95 -8.60 2.96 10.12
N GLY A 96 -9.82 3.16 10.60
CA GLY A 96 -10.09 3.65 11.94
C GLY A 96 -11.51 3.30 12.39
N ILE A 97 -11.93 3.80 13.52
CA ILE A 97 -13.31 3.61 13.98
C ILE A 97 -14.29 4.35 13.06
N ALA A 98 -15.50 3.83 12.92
CA ALA A 98 -16.56 4.54 12.22
C ALA A 98 -17.05 5.72 13.06
N ASN A 99 -17.44 6.85 12.42
CA ASN A 99 -17.84 8.10 13.05
C ASN A 99 -18.84 7.93 14.20
N ARG A 100 -19.77 6.99 14.09
CA ARG A 100 -20.77 6.67 15.15
C ARG A 100 -20.18 6.18 16.47
N TYR A 101 -18.89 5.85 16.50
CA TYR A 101 -18.16 5.42 17.72
C TYR A 101 -17.16 6.47 18.21
N ALA A 102 -17.00 7.60 17.47
CA ALA A 102 -16.16 8.70 17.91
C ALA A 102 -16.81 9.43 19.08
N PHE A 103 -16.00 9.80 20.07
CA PHE A 103 -16.45 10.66 21.17
C PHE A 103 -16.44 12.11 20.67
N GLY A 104 -17.42 12.91 21.01
CA GLY A 104 -17.41 14.33 20.69
C GLY A 104 -17.87 14.73 19.28
N GLY A 105 -18.31 13.77 18.45
CA GLY A 105 -18.85 14.07 17.11
C GLY A 105 -17.79 14.36 16.05
N GLU A 106 -16.56 13.89 16.25
CA GLU A 106 -15.47 14.03 15.30
C GLU A 106 -15.71 13.21 14.01
N ASP A 107 -15.37 13.81 12.86
CA ASP A 107 -15.43 13.09 11.57
C ASP A 107 -14.12 12.34 11.31
N VAL A 108 -14.00 11.16 11.93
CA VAL A 108 -12.83 10.27 11.76
C VAL A 108 -12.69 9.82 10.30
N GLN A 109 -13.79 9.61 9.59
CA GLN A 109 -13.74 9.16 8.20
C GLN A 109 -13.19 10.25 7.27
N ALA A 110 -13.55 11.52 7.50
CA ALA A 110 -12.95 12.63 6.76
C ALA A 110 -11.43 12.73 7.06
N ALA A 111 -11.02 12.63 8.32
CA ALA A 111 -9.61 12.65 8.67
C ALA A 111 -8.81 11.46 8.07
N LEU A 112 -9.42 10.27 7.99
CA LEU A 112 -8.81 9.12 7.28
C LEU A 112 -8.68 9.37 5.78
N ALA A 113 -9.65 10.07 5.17
CA ALA A 113 -9.58 10.45 3.76
C ALA A 113 -8.45 11.45 3.50
N GLU A 114 -8.29 12.47 4.34
CA GLU A 114 -7.17 13.43 4.28
C GLU A 114 -5.81 12.73 4.40
N ILE A 115 -5.67 11.79 5.35
CA ILE A 115 -4.46 10.98 5.49
C ILE A 115 -4.20 10.17 4.23
N LEU A 116 -5.19 9.47 3.69
CA LEU A 116 -5.02 8.68 2.48
C LEU A 116 -4.65 9.56 1.28
N GLU A 117 -5.30 10.72 1.15
CA GLU A 117 -4.98 11.72 0.12
C GLU A 117 -3.53 12.18 0.25
N SER A 118 -3.07 12.52 1.45
CA SER A 118 -1.70 12.96 1.67
C SER A 118 -0.67 11.89 1.29
N ILE A 119 -0.93 10.63 1.60
CA ILE A 119 -0.04 9.51 1.24
C ILE A 119 0.00 9.28 -0.27
N VAL A 120 -1.14 9.42 -0.95
CA VAL A 120 -1.26 9.13 -2.39
C VAL A 120 -0.71 10.28 -3.24
N PHE A 121 -1.04 11.54 -2.89
CA PHE A 121 -0.79 12.69 -3.76
C PHE A 121 0.33 13.61 -3.29
N THR A 122 0.66 13.58 -2.00
CA THR A 122 1.71 14.45 -1.42
C THR A 122 2.68 13.68 -0.52
N PRO A 123 3.23 12.54 -0.97
CA PRO A 123 4.29 11.88 -0.22
C PRO A 123 5.48 12.82 -0.06
N LEU A 124 6.33 12.54 0.91
CA LEU A 124 7.51 13.37 1.16
C LEU A 124 8.55 13.12 0.06
N PHE A 125 8.90 14.17 -0.67
CA PHE A 125 10.00 14.20 -1.62
C PHE A 125 11.05 15.22 -1.15
N ASP A 126 12.31 14.98 -1.53
CA ASP A 126 13.40 15.93 -1.37
C ASP A 126 13.34 17.08 -2.41
N GLU A 127 14.35 17.97 -2.39
CA GLU A 127 14.44 19.10 -3.31
C GLU A 127 14.58 18.69 -4.79
N ASN A 128 15.01 17.46 -5.05
CA ASN A 128 15.18 16.90 -6.39
C ASN A 128 13.94 16.13 -6.88
N GLY A 129 12.89 16.04 -6.05
CA GLY A 129 11.69 15.27 -6.34
C GLY A 129 11.88 13.76 -6.15
N LEU A 130 12.88 13.35 -5.38
CA LEU A 130 13.14 11.96 -5.02
C LEU A 130 12.66 11.67 -3.60
N PHE A 131 12.41 10.42 -3.30
CA PHE A 131 12.19 10.01 -1.91
C PHE A 131 13.45 10.19 -1.07
N PRO A 132 13.33 10.56 0.23
CA PRO A 132 14.48 10.67 1.11
C PRO A 132 15.30 9.37 1.15
N GLU A 133 16.60 9.47 0.90
CA GLU A 133 17.47 8.31 0.70
C GLU A 133 17.45 7.33 1.86
N ASP A 134 17.47 7.83 3.11
CA ASP A 134 17.43 6.97 4.30
C ASP A 134 16.16 6.14 4.38
N GLY A 135 15.01 6.77 4.09
CA GLY A 135 13.71 6.09 4.02
C GLY A 135 13.68 5.03 2.93
N PHE A 136 14.15 5.39 1.73
CA PHE A 136 14.22 4.49 0.60
C PHE A 136 15.11 3.26 0.88
N ARG A 137 16.31 3.46 1.40
CA ARG A 137 17.21 2.35 1.77
C ARG A 137 16.64 1.46 2.86
N GLN A 138 15.90 2.02 3.79
CA GLN A 138 15.25 1.23 4.83
C GLN A 138 14.15 0.35 4.24
N GLU A 139 13.28 0.89 3.38
CA GLU A 139 12.20 0.10 2.74
C GLU A 139 12.76 -0.96 1.79
N GLN A 140 13.82 -0.62 1.03
CA GLN A 140 14.53 -1.60 0.19
C GLN A 140 15.07 -2.77 1.03
N ARG A 141 15.68 -2.49 2.18
CA ARG A 141 16.19 -3.52 3.10
C ARG A 141 15.04 -4.38 3.66
N GLN A 142 13.95 -3.77 4.12
CA GLN A 142 12.79 -4.51 4.63
C GLN A 142 12.18 -5.43 3.56
N LEU A 143 12.14 -4.97 2.31
CA LEU A 143 11.64 -5.79 1.20
C LEU A 143 12.55 -7.00 0.97
N LEU A 144 13.88 -6.83 1.04
CA LEU A 144 14.83 -7.94 0.96
C LEU A 144 14.69 -8.91 2.14
N GLU A 145 14.53 -8.41 3.36
CA GLU A 145 14.31 -9.22 4.56
C GLU A 145 13.01 -10.02 4.46
N THR A 146 11.94 -9.41 3.90
CA THR A 146 10.68 -10.10 3.66
C THR A 146 10.84 -11.27 2.69
N LEU A 147 11.60 -11.08 1.60
CA LEU A 147 11.91 -12.17 0.66
C LEU A 147 12.74 -13.30 1.32
N ASP A 148 13.66 -12.93 2.22
CA ASP A 148 14.44 -13.92 2.96
C ASP A 148 13.57 -14.70 3.96
N ALA A 149 12.65 -14.02 4.61
CA ALA A 149 11.69 -14.65 5.53
C ALA A 149 10.76 -15.64 4.80
N GLU A 150 10.34 -15.33 3.56
CA GLU A 150 9.54 -16.27 2.75
C GLU A 150 10.23 -17.63 2.54
N PHE A 151 11.55 -17.66 2.44
CA PHE A 151 12.31 -18.90 2.31
C PHE A 151 12.15 -19.83 3.52
N ASN A 152 11.94 -19.28 4.70
CA ASN A 152 11.70 -20.03 5.93
C ASN A 152 10.27 -20.59 5.99
N GLU A 153 9.33 -19.95 5.33
CA GLU A 153 7.93 -20.40 5.20
C GLU A 153 7.77 -21.33 3.98
N LYS A 154 8.08 -22.62 4.17
CA LYS A 154 8.17 -23.59 3.05
C LYS A 154 6.94 -23.64 2.15
N ARG A 155 5.73 -23.43 2.71
CA ARG A 155 4.48 -23.41 1.95
C ARG A 155 4.38 -22.19 1.05
N ILE A 156 4.75 -21.02 1.56
CA ILE A 156 4.73 -19.75 0.80
C ILE A 156 5.78 -19.83 -0.31
N TYR A 157 6.99 -20.26 0.03
CA TYR A 157 8.08 -20.45 -0.91
C TYR A 157 7.73 -21.43 -2.04
N ALA A 158 7.17 -22.61 -1.70
CA ALA A 158 6.78 -23.61 -2.69
C ALA A 158 5.69 -23.09 -3.63
N LYS A 159 4.68 -22.38 -3.09
CA LYS A 159 3.63 -21.74 -3.90
C LYS A 159 4.21 -20.72 -4.87
N ARG A 160 5.12 -19.86 -4.41
CA ARG A 160 5.81 -18.88 -5.25
C ARG A 160 6.60 -19.56 -6.36
N ARG A 161 7.45 -20.55 -6.03
CA ARG A 161 8.24 -21.28 -7.02
C ARG A 161 7.38 -22.04 -8.03
N CYS A 162 6.28 -22.63 -7.58
CA CYS A 162 5.34 -23.28 -8.49
C CYS A 162 4.78 -22.27 -9.50
N THR A 163 4.35 -21.07 -9.04
CA THR A 163 3.84 -20.03 -9.92
C THR A 163 4.89 -19.55 -10.92
N GLU A 164 6.12 -19.28 -10.47
CA GLU A 164 7.23 -18.86 -11.32
C GLU A 164 7.55 -19.90 -12.44
N LEU A 165 7.48 -21.19 -12.10
CA LEU A 165 7.74 -22.27 -13.06
C LEU A 165 6.56 -22.49 -14.02
N MET A 166 5.32 -22.44 -13.51
CA MET A 166 4.12 -22.63 -14.34
C MET A 166 3.96 -21.53 -15.38
N PHE A 167 4.31 -20.31 -15.03
CA PHE A 167 4.16 -19.12 -15.88
C PHE A 167 5.53 -18.57 -16.32
N ALA A 168 6.51 -19.44 -16.51
CA ALA A 168 7.84 -19.02 -16.95
C ALA A 168 7.78 -18.33 -18.32
N GLY A 169 8.28 -17.09 -18.38
CA GLY A 169 8.23 -16.26 -19.59
C GLY A 169 6.95 -15.45 -19.74
N GLU A 170 5.99 -15.58 -18.83
CA GLU A 170 4.76 -14.79 -18.80
C GLU A 170 4.79 -13.77 -17.66
N PRO A 171 4.05 -12.64 -17.76
CA PRO A 171 3.96 -11.66 -16.66
C PRO A 171 3.52 -12.28 -15.32
N ALA A 172 2.61 -13.24 -15.37
CA ALA A 172 2.14 -13.96 -14.19
C ALA A 172 3.24 -14.76 -13.46
N GLY A 173 4.35 -15.06 -14.12
CA GLY A 173 5.53 -15.72 -13.52
C GLY A 173 6.43 -14.75 -12.75
N ILE A 174 6.30 -13.43 -12.95
CA ILE A 174 7.10 -12.43 -12.27
C ILE A 174 6.64 -12.33 -10.80
N PRO A 175 7.57 -12.40 -9.82
CA PRO A 175 7.21 -12.18 -8.42
C PRO A 175 6.61 -10.78 -8.21
N GLN A 176 5.60 -10.67 -7.36
CA GLN A 176 4.88 -9.39 -7.13
C GLN A 176 5.76 -8.25 -6.61
N SER A 177 6.87 -8.56 -5.97
CA SER A 177 7.85 -7.58 -5.46
C SER A 177 9.16 -7.59 -6.26
N GLY A 178 9.15 -8.21 -7.45
CA GLY A 178 10.37 -8.42 -8.23
C GLY A 178 11.28 -9.50 -7.65
N THR A 179 12.46 -9.62 -8.24
CA THR A 179 13.51 -10.53 -7.75
C THR A 179 14.42 -9.81 -6.75
N ARG A 180 15.20 -10.58 -5.98
CA ARG A 180 16.21 -10.05 -5.06
C ARG A 180 17.23 -9.16 -5.79
N GLU A 181 17.67 -9.58 -6.95
CA GLU A 181 18.62 -8.86 -7.80
C GLU A 181 18.01 -7.53 -8.25
N ALA A 182 16.76 -7.57 -8.73
CA ALA A 182 16.03 -6.39 -9.17
C ALA A 182 15.84 -5.38 -8.01
N ILE A 183 15.46 -5.84 -6.80
CA ILE A 183 15.29 -4.96 -5.64
C ILE A 183 16.61 -4.24 -5.29
N ARG A 184 17.74 -4.90 -5.40
CA ARG A 184 19.07 -4.29 -5.10
C ARG A 184 19.46 -3.20 -6.09
N THR A 185 18.94 -3.24 -7.31
CA THR A 185 19.26 -2.28 -8.39
C THR A 185 18.31 -1.10 -8.43
N VAL A 186 17.22 -1.10 -7.66
CA VAL A 186 16.30 0.06 -7.56
C VAL A 186 17.03 1.22 -6.91
N THR A 187 16.95 2.39 -7.56
CA THR A 187 17.57 3.65 -7.12
C THR A 187 16.55 4.78 -7.11
#